data_ce8f309d434c4102734061d7007b66d4
#
_entry.id   ce8f309d434c4102734061d7007b66d4
#
_cell.length_a   1.000
_cell.length_b   1.000
_cell.length_c   1.000
_cell.angle_alpha   90.00
_cell.angle_beta   90.00
_cell.angle_gamma   90.00
#
_symmetry.space_group_name_H-M   'P 1'
#
loop_
_entity.id
_entity.type
_entity.pdbx_description
1 polymer ?
#
loop_
_entity_poly.entity_id
_entity_poly.type
_entity_poly.pdbx_seq_one_letter_code
_entity_poly.pdbx_strand_id
1 'polypeptide(L)' 'MPPERLQEVARLVDEQLRELRQAFPASPLTDLAILAALNLACECLESKEDYQQLHSEIEQRSRQLIQMLEIQDAYAPPGP' A
#
# COMPACT_ATOMS: atom_id res chain seq x y z
N MET A 1 19.17 -1.37 -4.34
CA MET A 1 18.21 -2.43 -3.95
C MET A 1 18.99 -3.70 -3.56
N PRO A 2 18.70 -4.31 -2.41
CA PRO A 2 19.36 -5.57 -2.03
C PRO A 2 19.06 -6.68 -3.03
N PRO A 3 20.00 -7.62 -3.26
CA PRO A 3 19.80 -8.71 -4.22
C PRO A 3 18.55 -9.57 -3.93
N GLU A 4 18.25 -9.81 -2.66
CA GLU A 4 17.08 -10.58 -2.22
C GLU A 4 15.77 -9.91 -2.63
N ARG A 5 15.69 -8.60 -2.48
CA ARG A 5 14.51 -7.82 -2.84
C ARG A 5 14.33 -7.78 -4.37
N LEU A 6 15.44 -7.71 -5.10
CA LEU A 6 15.42 -7.75 -6.56
C LEU A 6 14.87 -9.08 -7.07
N GLN A 7 15.27 -10.21 -6.45
CA GLN A 7 14.77 -11.54 -6.80
C GLN A 7 13.27 -11.64 -6.53
N GLU A 8 12.80 -11.09 -5.42
CA GLU A 8 11.39 -11.08 -5.06
C GLU A 8 10.56 -10.27 -6.07
N VAL A 9 11.05 -9.09 -6.47
CA VAL A 9 10.41 -8.26 -7.49
C VAL A 9 10.38 -8.99 -8.85
N ALA A 10 11.47 -9.61 -9.23
CA ALA A 10 11.55 -10.39 -10.47
C ALA A 10 10.54 -11.54 -10.49
N ARG A 11 10.34 -12.20 -9.37
CA ARG A 11 9.34 -13.26 -9.24
C ARG A 11 7.91 -12.72 -9.43
N LEU A 12 7.59 -11.57 -8.87
CA LEU A 12 6.29 -10.94 -9.04
C LEU A 12 6.01 -10.60 -10.50
N VAL A 13 6.99 -10.08 -11.21
CA VAL A 13 6.87 -9.79 -12.64
C VAL A 13 6.66 -11.08 -13.44
N ASP A 14 7.43 -12.12 -13.13
CA ASP A 14 7.31 -13.42 -13.80
C ASP A 14 5.91 -14.03 -13.59
N GLU A 15 5.37 -13.99 -12.39
CA GLU A 15 4.02 -14.45 -12.09
C GLU A 15 2.96 -13.68 -12.90
N GLN A 16 3.08 -12.37 -13.00
CA GLN A 16 2.18 -11.55 -13.81
C GLN A 16 2.23 -11.93 -15.29
N LEU A 17 3.43 -12.11 -15.82
CA LEU A 17 3.59 -12.51 -17.21
C LEU A 17 2.99 -13.90 -17.51
N ARG A 18 3.14 -14.83 -16.60
CA ARG A 18 2.55 -16.16 -16.71
C ARG A 18 1.03 -16.13 -16.72
N GLU A 19 0.43 -15.36 -15.81
CA GLU A 19 -1.02 -15.19 -15.75
C GLU A 19 -1.56 -14.57 -17.04
N LEU A 20 -0.90 -13.53 -17.54
CA LEU A 20 -1.28 -12.88 -18.79
C LEU A 20 -1.11 -13.81 -19.99
N ARG A 21 -0.07 -14.64 -20.01
CA ARG A 21 0.13 -15.63 -21.07
C ARG A 21 -0.99 -16.66 -21.09
N GLN A 22 -1.49 -17.08 -19.94
CA GLN A 22 -2.63 -17.99 -19.86
C GLN A 22 -3.93 -17.34 -20.35
N ALA A 23 -4.13 -16.07 -20.01
CA ALA A 23 -5.31 -15.31 -20.44
C ALA A 23 -5.27 -14.94 -21.91
N PHE A 24 -4.10 -14.65 -22.46
CA PHE A 24 -3.87 -14.19 -23.82
C PHE A 24 -2.76 -15.00 -24.52
N PRO A 25 -3.03 -16.28 -24.86
CA PRO A 25 -1.96 -17.17 -25.35
C PRO A 25 -1.37 -16.77 -26.71
N ALA A 26 -2.11 -16.01 -27.52
CA ALA A 26 -1.68 -15.60 -28.85
C ALA A 26 -1.06 -14.20 -28.89
N SER A 27 -1.05 -13.47 -27.79
CA SER A 27 -0.54 -12.10 -27.76
C SER A 27 0.99 -12.07 -27.77
N PRO A 28 1.61 -11.07 -28.46
CA PRO A 28 3.06 -10.90 -28.41
C PRO A 28 3.55 -10.61 -26.99
N LEU A 29 4.77 -11.05 -26.67
CA LEU A 29 5.35 -10.85 -25.35
C LEU A 29 5.46 -9.36 -24.98
N THR A 30 5.70 -8.50 -25.97
CA THR A 30 5.77 -7.04 -25.77
C THR A 30 4.46 -6.50 -25.22
N ASP A 31 3.34 -6.94 -25.76
CA ASP A 31 2.01 -6.51 -25.32
C ASP A 31 1.73 -7.00 -23.89
N LEU A 32 2.11 -8.25 -23.60
CA LEU A 32 1.97 -8.79 -22.25
C LEU A 32 2.83 -8.04 -21.25
N ALA A 33 4.03 -7.64 -21.63
CA ALA A 33 4.92 -6.85 -20.77
C ALA A 33 4.32 -5.48 -20.45
N ILE A 34 3.70 -4.83 -21.42
CA ILE A 34 3.00 -3.55 -21.23
C ILE A 34 1.83 -3.73 -20.27
N LEU A 35 1.01 -4.77 -20.47
CA LEU A 35 -0.12 -5.06 -19.58
C LEU A 35 0.34 -5.37 -18.17
N ALA A 36 1.41 -6.16 -18.03
CA ALA A 36 1.99 -6.45 -16.72
C ALA A 36 2.45 -5.19 -16.01
N ALA A 37 3.12 -4.29 -16.72
CA ALA A 37 3.57 -3.01 -16.16
C ALA A 37 2.39 -2.15 -15.70
N LEU A 38 1.33 -2.08 -16.49
CA LEU A 38 0.12 -1.34 -16.13
C LEU A 38 -0.57 -1.93 -14.90
N ASN A 39 -0.72 -3.25 -14.85
CA ASN A 39 -1.33 -3.92 -13.69
C ASN A 39 -0.52 -3.70 -12.42
N LEU A 40 0.79 -3.84 -12.48
CA LEU A 40 1.66 -3.64 -11.33
C LEU A 40 1.67 -2.18 -10.88
N ALA A 41 1.63 -1.24 -11.82
CA ALA A 41 1.52 0.18 -11.51
C ALA A 41 0.20 0.52 -10.82
N CYS A 42 -0.92 -0.07 -11.28
CA CYS A 42 -2.23 0.10 -10.65
C CYS A 42 -2.24 -0.45 -9.22
N GLU A 43 -1.70 -1.65 -9.00
CA GLU A 43 -1.59 -2.23 -7.66
C GLU A 43 -0.73 -1.36 -6.74
N CYS A 44 0.36 -0.83 -7.26
CA CYS A 44 1.24 0.05 -6.51
C CYS A 44 0.51 1.35 -6.11
N LEU A 45 -0.25 1.92 -7.02
CA LEU A 45 -1.03 3.14 -6.76
C LEU A 45 -2.12 2.89 -5.71
N GLU A 46 -2.86 1.80 -5.82
CA GLU A 46 -3.88 1.40 -4.84
C GLU A 46 -3.26 1.22 -3.45
N SER A 47 -2.14 0.52 -3.37
CA SER A 47 -1.41 0.32 -2.12
C SER A 47 -0.96 1.64 -1.50
N LYS A 48 -0.52 2.59 -2.32
CA LYS A 48 -0.14 3.93 -1.86
C LYS A 48 -1.33 4.71 -1.33
N GLU A 49 -2.47 4.65 -2.00
CA GLU A 49 -3.70 5.31 -1.58
C GLU A 49 -4.20 4.72 -0.26
N ASP A 50 -4.21 3.40 -0.11
CA ASP A 50 -4.58 2.70 1.12
C ASP A 50 -3.67 3.11 2.28
N TYR A 51 -2.37 3.20 2.04
CA TYR A 51 -1.41 3.62 3.04
C TYR A 51 -1.66 5.07 3.49
N GLN A 52 -1.92 5.97 2.55
CA GLN A 52 -2.22 7.38 2.85
C GLN A 52 -3.52 7.51 3.64
N GLN A 53 -4.54 6.74 3.28
CA GLN A 53 -5.81 6.72 4.00
C GLN A 53 -5.64 6.22 5.43
N LEU A 54 -4.92 5.12 5.61
CA LEU A 54 -4.63 4.58 6.94
C LEU A 54 -3.86 5.58 7.80
N HIS A 55 -2.88 6.25 7.22
CA HIS A 55 -2.09 7.26 7.91
C HIS A 55 -2.97 8.44 8.37
N SER A 56 -3.88 8.89 7.51
CA SER A 56 -4.84 9.94 7.83
C SER A 56 -5.78 9.53 8.96
N GLU A 57 -6.28 8.29 8.94
CA GLU A 57 -7.13 7.76 10.01
C GLU A 57 -6.40 7.69 11.35
N ILE A 58 -5.16 7.26 11.34
CA ILE A 58 -4.33 7.21 12.55
C ILE A 58 -4.12 8.61 13.12
N GLU A 59 -3.83 9.59 12.27
CA GLU A 59 -3.69 10.98 12.70
C GLU A 59 -4.97 11.53 13.34
N GLN A 60 -6.11 11.28 12.73
CA GLN A 60 -7.40 11.71 13.28
C GLN A 60 -7.68 11.10 14.64
N ARG A 61 -7.47 9.81 14.79
CA ARG A 61 -7.66 9.12 16.07
C ARG A 61 -6.69 9.61 17.13
N SER A 62 -5.45 9.88 16.76
CA SER A 62 -4.45 10.42 17.68
C SER A 62 -4.84 11.80 18.17
N ARG A 63 -5.34 12.66 17.30
CA ARG A 63 -5.84 14.00 17.69
C ARG A 63 -7.02 13.91 18.64
N GLN A 64 -7.96 13.01 18.37
CA GLN A 64 -9.12 12.79 19.25
C GLN A 64 -8.67 12.31 20.64
N LEU A 65 -7.72 11.38 20.71
CA LEU A 65 -7.19 10.88 21.97
C LEU A 65 -6.48 11.99 22.75
N ILE A 66 -5.68 12.80 22.10
CA ILE A 66 -5.01 13.94 22.72
C ILE A 66 -6.02 14.93 23.29
N GLN A 67 -7.07 15.26 22.54
CA GLN A 67 -8.15 16.14 23.01
C GLN A 67 -8.85 15.57 24.24
N MET A 68 -9.15 14.27 24.24
CA MET A 68 -9.75 13.61 25.41
C MET A 68 -8.85 13.65 26.64
N LEU A 69 -7.55 13.44 26.47
CA LEU A 69 -6.59 13.52 27.55
C LEU A 69 -6.47 14.95 28.09
N GLU A 70 -6.45 15.96 27.23
CA GLU A 70 -6.43 17.37 27.62
C GLU A 70 -7.69 17.76 28.41
N ILE A 71 -8.86 17.28 28.00
CA ILE A 71 -10.11 17.51 28.72
C ILE A 71 -10.06 16.87 30.11
N GLN A 72 -9.55 15.63 30.22
CA GLN A 72 -9.41 14.96 31.51
C GLN A 72 -8.48 15.71 32.44
N ASP A 73 -7.36 16.21 31.93
CA ASP A 73 -6.43 16.99 32.73
C ASP A 73 -7.05 18.32 33.20
N ALA A 74 -7.88 18.94 32.35
CA ALA A 74 -8.59 20.16 32.70
C ALA A 74 -9.65 19.93 33.79
N TYR A 75 -10.24 18.73 33.85
CA TYR A 75 -11.25 18.35 34.84
C TYR A 75 -10.68 17.57 36.02
N ALA A 76 -9.37 17.27 36.05
CA ALA A 76 -8.77 16.58 37.14
C ALA A 76 -8.87 17.44 38.42
N PRO A 77 -9.33 16.89 39.56
CA PRO A 77 -9.38 17.65 40.80
C PRO A 77 -7.97 18.04 41.21
N PRO A 78 -7.79 19.25 41.74
CA PRO A 78 -6.50 19.63 42.24
C PRO A 78 -6.06 18.65 43.31
N GLY A 79 -4.84 18.15 43.21
CA GLY A 79 -4.28 17.21 44.19
C GLY A 79 -4.29 17.76 45.61
N PRO A 80 -4.25 16.87 46.59
CA PRO A 80 -4.22 17.29 47.99
C PRO A 80 -3.01 18.15 48.30
#